data_1e03d616fd5854cd0781b7efe6197eaf
#
_entry.id   1e03d616fd5854cd0781b7efe6197eaf
#
_cell.length_a   1.000
_cell.length_b   1.000
_cell.length_c   1.000
_cell.angle_alpha   90.00
_cell.angle_beta   90.00
_cell.angle_gamma   90.00
#
_symmetry.space_group_name_H-M   'P 1'
#
loop_
_entity.id
_entity.type
_entity.pdbx_description
1 polymer ?
#
loop_
_entity_poly.entity_id
_entity_poly.type
_entity_poly.pdbx_seq_one_letter_code
_entity_poly.pdbx_strand_id
1 'polypeptide(L)'
;MVTNGGETIALSALEHQNDGASSTVYYTKEISPEAMTSIYAALGQEVTGEKIAVKLSTGEPPASNYLDPNLIKDLVQQVNGTIVECNTAYGGQRANTAMHYQVAKDHGFTDIADFVVLDEDGSVSLPVNGGEQLTENLVGAHFPEYDGYLVLSHFKGHAMAGMGGAIKNISIGLGSQEGKCLIHTAGKSHDSPWGGEQDPFTESMAEAGKSVVDSLDGNILFISVMNHLSVDCDCNGNPAQPDMHDIGILASADPVALDQACVDLVYASQDDTASLIQRMESRNAIHVVEHGERIGLGSRSYRLENLDA
;
A
#
# COMPACT_ATOMS: atom_id res chain seq x y z
N MET A 1 24.31 1.72 2.90
CA MET A 1 24.18 1.22 1.51
C MET A 1 23.06 0.21 1.49
N VAL A 2 22.28 0.18 0.43
CA VAL A 2 21.24 -0.83 0.18
C VAL A 2 21.63 -1.68 -1.01
N THR A 3 21.08 -2.88 -1.14
CA THR A 3 21.43 -3.79 -2.23
C THR A 3 20.19 -4.10 -3.07
N ASN A 4 20.31 -3.94 -4.39
CA ASN A 4 19.26 -4.27 -5.35
C ASN A 4 19.81 -5.26 -6.38
N GLY A 5 19.22 -6.44 -6.53
CA GLY A 5 19.65 -7.46 -7.50
C GLY A 5 21.15 -7.83 -7.43
N GLY A 6 21.80 -7.65 -6.29
CA GLY A 6 23.24 -7.80 -6.11
C GLY A 6 24.05 -6.50 -6.23
N GLU A 7 23.44 -5.42 -6.70
CA GLU A 7 24.04 -4.09 -6.73
C GLU A 7 23.99 -3.40 -5.36
N THR A 8 24.96 -2.56 -5.10
CA THR A 8 25.03 -1.76 -3.88
C THR A 8 24.71 -0.31 -4.21
N ILE A 9 23.57 0.20 -3.70
CA ILE A 9 23.17 1.59 -3.83
C ILE A 9 23.67 2.37 -2.61
N ALA A 10 24.40 3.44 -2.84
CA ALA A 10 24.80 4.34 -1.76
C ALA A 10 23.57 5.10 -1.22
N LEU A 11 23.44 5.25 0.10
CA LEU A 11 22.35 6.04 0.69
C LEU A 11 22.30 7.47 0.15
N SER A 12 23.46 8.05 -0.18
CA SER A 12 23.56 9.37 -0.80
C SER A 12 23.00 9.46 -2.23
N ALA A 13 22.66 8.33 -2.84
CA ALA A 13 21.96 8.31 -4.14
C ALA A 13 20.44 8.38 -3.99
N LEU A 14 19.92 8.24 -2.77
CA LEU A 14 18.49 8.36 -2.48
C LEU A 14 18.19 9.84 -2.23
N GLU A 15 17.38 10.44 -3.08
CA GLU A 15 17.18 11.90 -3.14
C GLU A 15 16.63 12.50 -1.84
N HIS A 16 15.72 11.77 -1.17
CA HIS A 16 15.02 12.27 0.03
C HIS A 16 15.56 11.70 1.33
N GLN A 17 16.60 10.85 1.27
CA GLN A 17 17.25 10.32 2.46
C GLN A 17 18.01 11.44 3.21
N ASN A 18 17.75 11.55 4.53
CA ASN A 18 18.32 12.58 5.38
C ASN A 18 18.46 12.05 6.81
N ASP A 19 19.67 11.96 7.32
CA ASP A 19 19.98 11.45 8.67
C ASP A 19 19.30 12.25 9.80
N GLY A 20 18.93 13.50 9.53
CA GLY A 20 18.22 14.38 10.46
C GLY A 20 16.68 14.31 10.37
N ALA A 21 16.14 13.50 9.47
CA ALA A 21 14.69 13.37 9.32
C ALA A 21 14.02 12.74 10.55
N SER A 22 12.79 13.17 10.84
CA SER A 22 11.99 12.61 11.94
C SER A 22 11.41 11.25 11.59
N SER A 23 11.07 11.01 10.31
CA SER A 23 10.52 9.74 9.84
C SER A 23 11.65 8.75 9.57
N THR A 24 11.51 7.54 10.10
CA THR A 24 12.47 6.45 9.86
C THR A 24 11.83 5.41 8.94
N VAL A 25 12.60 4.99 7.93
CA VAL A 25 12.28 3.85 7.07
C VAL A 25 13.32 2.77 7.33
N TYR A 26 12.88 1.61 7.77
CA TYR A 26 13.72 0.42 7.90
C TYR A 26 13.77 -0.32 6.58
N TYR A 27 14.90 -0.94 6.27
CA TYR A 27 15.12 -1.69 5.05
C TYR A 27 15.88 -2.99 5.31
N THR A 28 15.48 -4.05 4.64
CA THR A 28 16.27 -5.28 4.46
C THR A 28 16.14 -5.78 3.02
N LYS A 29 17.24 -6.30 2.45
CA LYS A 29 17.22 -6.94 1.12
C LYS A 29 16.57 -8.32 1.14
N GLU A 30 16.54 -8.95 2.31
CA GLU A 30 15.97 -10.27 2.48
C GLU A 30 14.44 -10.23 2.33
N ILE A 31 13.90 -11.12 1.48
CA ILE A 31 12.46 -11.31 1.31
C ILE A 31 12.16 -12.73 1.79
N SER A 32 11.88 -12.85 3.08
CA SER A 32 11.60 -14.10 3.77
C SER A 32 10.60 -13.89 4.92
N PRO A 33 9.93 -14.94 5.42
CA PRO A 33 9.06 -14.84 6.59
C PRO A 33 9.78 -14.27 7.82
N GLU A 34 11.03 -14.64 8.03
CA GLU A 34 11.87 -14.15 9.12
C GLU A 34 12.19 -12.66 8.95
N ALA A 35 12.43 -12.21 7.71
CA ALA A 35 12.67 -10.80 7.42
C ALA A 35 11.41 -9.96 7.67
N MET A 36 10.21 -10.47 7.34
CA MET A 36 8.93 -9.80 7.63
C MET A 36 8.73 -9.56 9.12
N THR A 37 8.99 -10.56 9.96
CA THR A 37 8.85 -10.43 11.42
C THR A 37 9.96 -9.56 12.02
N SER A 38 11.17 -9.65 11.49
CA SER A 38 12.33 -8.86 11.95
C SER A 38 12.17 -7.38 11.66
N ILE A 39 11.72 -7.02 10.45
CA ILE A 39 11.52 -5.61 10.10
C ILE A 39 10.34 -4.99 10.85
N TYR A 40 9.28 -5.77 11.14
CA TYR A 40 8.20 -5.34 12.01
C TYR A 40 8.70 -5.02 13.42
N ALA A 41 9.54 -5.90 14.00
CA ALA A 41 10.15 -5.68 15.30
C ALA A 41 11.07 -4.44 15.30
N ALA A 42 11.75 -4.15 14.20
CA ALA A 42 12.63 -2.98 14.06
C ALA A 42 11.88 -1.65 14.14
N LEU A 43 10.56 -1.62 13.86
CA LEU A 43 9.74 -0.42 14.03
C LEU A 43 9.72 0.08 15.49
N GLY A 44 10.03 -0.79 16.48
CA GLY A 44 10.08 -0.43 17.89
C GLY A 44 8.71 -0.08 18.51
N GLN A 45 7.64 -0.33 17.77
CA GLN A 45 6.26 -0.18 18.18
C GLN A 45 5.40 -1.25 17.51
N GLU A 46 4.25 -1.54 18.08
CA GLU A 46 3.34 -2.58 17.61
C GLU A 46 1.95 -1.99 17.39
N VAL A 47 1.19 -2.56 16.46
CA VAL A 47 -0.25 -2.33 16.42
C VAL A 47 -0.89 -2.98 17.64
N THR A 48 -1.81 -2.27 18.28
CA THR A 48 -2.39 -2.68 19.56
C THR A 48 -3.91 -2.73 19.51
N GLY A 49 -4.52 -3.56 20.36
CA GLY A 49 -5.97 -3.69 20.48
C GLY A 49 -6.42 -5.14 20.59
N GLU A 50 -7.72 -5.34 20.71
CA GLU A 50 -8.32 -6.67 20.75
C GLU A 50 -8.51 -7.27 19.36
N LYS A 51 -8.80 -6.41 18.37
CA LYS A 51 -8.99 -6.78 16.96
C LYS A 51 -8.00 -6.03 16.08
N ILE A 52 -7.07 -6.75 15.47
CA ILE A 52 -6.08 -6.20 14.54
C ILE A 52 -6.43 -6.59 13.11
N ALA A 53 -6.50 -5.60 12.23
CA ALA A 53 -6.65 -5.80 10.80
C ALA A 53 -5.28 -5.88 10.12
N VAL A 54 -5.09 -6.87 9.26
CA VAL A 54 -3.96 -6.93 8.32
C VAL A 54 -4.47 -6.60 6.92
N LYS A 55 -4.18 -5.38 6.45
CA LYS A 55 -4.64 -4.90 5.14
C LYS A 55 -3.63 -5.24 4.05
N LEU A 56 -4.09 -5.97 3.07
CA LEU A 56 -3.31 -6.32 1.88
C LEU A 56 -4.21 -6.37 0.63
N SER A 57 -3.66 -6.78 -0.50
CA SER A 57 -4.42 -7.10 -1.72
C SER A 57 -4.33 -8.60 -1.99
N THR A 58 -5.48 -9.25 -2.11
CA THR A 58 -5.55 -10.70 -2.41
C THR A 58 -5.23 -11.03 -3.86
N GLY A 59 -5.15 -10.02 -4.73
CA GLY A 59 -4.82 -10.19 -6.15
C GLY A 59 -5.99 -10.66 -7.03
N GLU A 60 -5.99 -10.23 -8.27
CA GLU A 60 -6.98 -10.69 -9.26
C GLU A 60 -6.50 -11.97 -9.92
N PRO A 61 -7.31 -13.06 -9.97
CA PRO A 61 -6.93 -14.28 -10.67
C PRO A 61 -6.86 -14.04 -12.20
N PRO A 62 -6.14 -14.90 -12.98
CA PRO A 62 -5.54 -16.16 -12.51
C PRO A 62 -4.09 -16.04 -12.04
N ALA A 63 -3.36 -14.96 -12.28
CA ALA A 63 -1.89 -14.97 -12.15
C ALA A 63 -1.30 -13.61 -11.73
N SER A 64 -2.03 -12.79 -10.95
CA SER A 64 -1.47 -11.54 -10.41
C SER A 64 -0.32 -11.79 -9.42
N ASN A 65 0.53 -10.77 -9.23
CA ASN A 65 1.74 -10.83 -8.39
C ASN A 65 1.44 -10.48 -6.91
N TYR A 66 0.33 -10.93 -6.33
CA TYR A 66 0.01 -10.65 -4.93
C TYR A 66 1.06 -11.25 -3.98
N LEU A 67 1.12 -10.71 -2.75
CA LEU A 67 2.04 -11.22 -1.72
C LEU A 67 1.71 -12.67 -1.39
N ASP A 68 2.73 -13.55 -1.47
CA ASP A 68 2.59 -14.97 -1.12
C ASP A 68 2.14 -15.09 0.35
N PRO A 69 1.01 -15.79 0.63
CA PRO A 69 0.59 -16.05 2.00
C PRO A 69 1.67 -16.67 2.87
N ASN A 70 2.55 -17.52 2.32
CA ASN A 70 3.65 -18.12 3.08
C ASN A 70 4.69 -17.08 3.53
N LEU A 71 4.89 -16.01 2.76
CA LEU A 71 5.80 -14.93 3.14
C LEU A 71 5.32 -14.17 4.37
N ILE A 72 4.00 -13.96 4.47
CA ILE A 72 3.41 -13.08 5.48
C ILE A 72 2.81 -13.82 6.68
N LYS A 73 2.65 -15.15 6.60
CA LYS A 73 1.95 -15.98 7.57
C LYS A 73 2.41 -15.74 9.00
N ASP A 74 3.71 -15.81 9.25
CA ASP A 74 4.25 -15.74 10.61
C ASP A 74 3.99 -14.37 11.23
N LEU A 75 4.11 -13.30 10.45
CA LEU A 75 3.80 -11.94 10.90
C LEU A 75 2.30 -11.75 11.17
N VAL A 76 1.42 -12.23 10.27
CA VAL A 76 -0.04 -12.16 10.45
C VAL A 76 -0.47 -12.88 11.72
N GLN A 77 0.10 -14.05 11.97
CA GLN A 77 -0.17 -14.86 13.18
C GLN A 77 0.44 -14.20 14.44
N GLN A 78 1.62 -13.60 14.33
CA GLN A 78 2.26 -12.87 15.45
C GLN A 78 1.39 -11.74 15.97
N VAL A 79 0.76 -10.97 15.08
CA VAL A 79 -0.14 -9.87 15.48
C VAL A 79 -1.57 -10.34 15.77
N ASN A 80 -1.85 -11.63 15.68
CA ASN A 80 -3.20 -12.22 15.77
C ASN A 80 -4.19 -11.47 14.86
N GLY A 81 -3.77 -11.22 13.62
CA GLY A 81 -4.48 -10.35 12.68
C GLY A 81 -5.54 -11.07 11.86
N THR A 82 -6.62 -10.35 11.56
CA THR A 82 -7.58 -10.72 10.53
C THR A 82 -7.19 -10.05 9.22
N ILE A 83 -7.06 -10.80 8.13
CA ILE A 83 -6.80 -10.23 6.80
C ILE A 83 -8.06 -9.52 6.31
N VAL A 84 -7.91 -8.28 5.86
CA VAL A 84 -9.04 -7.45 5.42
C VAL A 84 -8.81 -6.82 4.06
N GLU A 85 -9.88 -6.74 3.27
CA GLU A 85 -9.91 -6.04 1.98
C GLU A 85 -11.32 -5.50 1.72
N CYS A 86 -11.49 -4.62 0.71
CA CYS A 86 -12.78 -4.20 0.17
C CYS A 86 -12.93 -4.65 -1.27
N ASN A 87 -14.17 -4.87 -1.70
CA ASN A 87 -14.51 -5.19 -3.08
C ASN A 87 -13.96 -4.14 -4.06
N THR A 88 -13.61 -4.56 -5.27
CA THR A 88 -13.19 -3.65 -6.34
C THR A 88 -14.41 -2.94 -6.97
N ALA A 89 -14.18 -1.70 -7.46
CA ALA A 89 -15.23 -0.90 -8.13
C ALA A 89 -15.23 -1.07 -9.66
N TYR A 90 -14.44 -2.01 -10.18
CA TYR A 90 -14.40 -2.41 -11.60
C TYR A 90 -14.79 -3.89 -11.72
N GLY A 91 -14.96 -4.39 -12.94
CA GLY A 91 -15.25 -5.81 -13.17
C GLY A 91 -14.08 -6.70 -12.73
N GLY A 92 -14.36 -7.95 -12.44
CA GLY A 92 -13.39 -8.94 -11.99
C GLY A 92 -13.98 -9.81 -10.89
N GLN A 93 -13.16 -10.74 -10.38
CA GLN A 93 -13.65 -11.70 -9.38
C GLN A 93 -13.71 -11.13 -7.97
N ARG A 94 -13.07 -9.98 -7.73
CA ARG A 94 -13.15 -9.27 -6.45
C ARG A 94 -14.18 -8.14 -6.42
N ALA A 95 -15.02 -7.99 -7.47
CA ALA A 95 -16.10 -7.02 -7.51
C ALA A 95 -17.38 -7.48 -6.82
N ASN A 96 -17.44 -8.72 -6.36
CA ASN A 96 -18.56 -9.31 -5.67
C ASN A 96 -18.07 -10.05 -4.42
N THR A 97 -18.71 -9.80 -3.29
CA THR A 97 -18.29 -10.32 -1.98
C THR A 97 -18.09 -11.84 -1.96
N ALA A 98 -19.06 -12.61 -2.47
CA ALA A 98 -18.95 -14.08 -2.46
C ALA A 98 -17.77 -14.57 -3.35
N MET A 99 -17.56 -13.94 -4.49
CA MET A 99 -16.43 -14.26 -5.36
C MET A 99 -15.10 -13.81 -4.74
N HIS A 100 -15.07 -12.68 -4.02
CA HIS A 100 -13.89 -12.17 -3.34
C HIS A 100 -13.43 -13.12 -2.21
N TYR A 101 -14.38 -13.65 -1.41
CA TYR A 101 -14.08 -14.71 -0.44
C TYR A 101 -13.50 -15.96 -1.12
N GLN A 102 -14.02 -16.34 -2.29
CA GLN A 102 -13.48 -17.47 -3.05
C GLN A 102 -12.05 -17.18 -3.54
N VAL A 103 -11.77 -15.97 -4.05
CA VAL A 103 -10.41 -15.55 -4.45
C VAL A 103 -9.44 -15.64 -3.27
N ALA A 104 -9.81 -15.09 -2.10
CA ALA A 104 -8.97 -15.16 -0.91
C ALA A 104 -8.65 -16.60 -0.51
N LYS A 105 -9.62 -17.51 -0.64
CA LYS A 105 -9.44 -18.93 -0.39
C LYS A 105 -8.54 -19.59 -1.44
N ASP A 106 -8.81 -19.37 -2.72
CA ASP A 106 -8.05 -20.00 -3.83
C ASP A 106 -6.57 -19.54 -3.83
N HIS A 107 -6.30 -18.31 -3.37
CA HIS A 107 -4.96 -17.77 -3.21
C HIS A 107 -4.30 -18.13 -1.87
N GLY A 108 -4.97 -18.90 -0.97
CA GLY A 108 -4.41 -19.43 0.26
C GLY A 108 -4.42 -18.48 1.47
N PHE A 109 -5.04 -17.29 1.38
CA PHE A 109 -5.09 -16.36 2.51
C PHE A 109 -5.91 -16.87 3.67
N THR A 110 -7.00 -17.62 3.41
CA THR A 110 -7.83 -18.23 4.46
C THR A 110 -7.16 -19.41 5.17
N ASP A 111 -6.03 -19.91 4.67
CA ASP A 111 -5.25 -20.95 5.31
C ASP A 111 -4.31 -20.41 6.40
N ILE A 112 -4.08 -19.10 6.42
CA ILE A 112 -3.14 -18.46 7.35
C ILE A 112 -3.83 -17.60 8.42
N ALA A 113 -5.01 -17.04 8.14
CA ALA A 113 -5.80 -16.22 9.06
C ALA A 113 -7.27 -16.15 8.61
N ASP A 114 -8.14 -15.60 9.46
CA ASP A 114 -9.48 -15.18 9.07
C ASP A 114 -9.40 -14.07 8.01
N PHE A 115 -10.37 -14.06 7.08
CA PHE A 115 -10.48 -13.06 6.02
C PHE A 115 -11.86 -12.39 6.04
N VAL A 116 -11.90 -11.06 5.94
CA VAL A 116 -13.12 -10.26 5.94
C VAL A 116 -13.13 -9.25 4.80
N VAL A 117 -14.23 -9.21 4.05
CA VAL A 117 -14.53 -8.16 3.07
C VAL A 117 -15.21 -7.02 3.81
N LEU A 118 -14.47 -5.94 4.09
CA LEU A 118 -14.92 -4.86 4.98
C LEU A 118 -16.19 -4.13 4.50
N ASP A 119 -16.44 -4.13 3.19
CA ASP A 119 -17.58 -3.44 2.57
C ASP A 119 -18.72 -4.39 2.18
N GLU A 120 -18.77 -5.61 2.75
CA GLU A 120 -19.86 -6.55 2.46
C GLU A 120 -21.25 -6.04 2.92
N ASP A 121 -21.27 -5.23 3.96
CA ASP A 121 -22.47 -4.58 4.51
C ASP A 121 -22.56 -3.08 4.16
N GLY A 122 -21.76 -2.61 3.18
CA GLY A 122 -21.80 -1.23 2.71
C GLY A 122 -20.63 -0.36 3.22
N SER A 123 -20.91 0.91 3.47
CA SER A 123 -19.89 1.93 3.73
C SER A 123 -20.11 2.64 5.07
N VAL A 124 -19.02 3.12 5.67
CA VAL A 124 -19.03 4.13 6.73
C VAL A 124 -18.20 5.33 6.29
N SER A 125 -18.64 6.54 6.64
CA SER A 125 -17.95 7.77 6.29
C SER A 125 -16.92 8.16 7.35
N LEU A 126 -15.70 8.44 6.91
CA LEU A 126 -14.66 9.11 7.70
C LEU A 126 -14.53 10.57 7.25
N PRO A 127 -14.38 11.53 8.19
CA PRO A 127 -14.18 12.92 7.82
C PRO A 127 -12.80 13.12 7.16
N VAL A 128 -12.75 13.89 6.10
CA VAL A 128 -11.51 14.34 5.47
C VAL A 128 -11.21 15.77 5.93
N ASN A 129 -10.34 15.90 6.92
CA ASN A 129 -9.99 17.19 7.50
C ASN A 129 -8.97 17.93 6.62
N GLY A 130 -9.36 19.06 6.07
CA GLY A 130 -8.49 19.88 5.22
C GLY A 130 -8.31 19.33 3.80
N GLY A 131 -9.20 18.47 3.33
CA GLY A 131 -9.19 17.99 1.95
C GLY A 131 -9.49 19.10 0.94
N GLU A 132 -8.83 19.04 -0.19
CA GLU A 132 -9.06 19.95 -1.33
C GLU A 132 -10.01 19.33 -2.35
N GLN A 133 -10.04 18.00 -2.42
CA GLN A 133 -10.82 17.21 -3.36
C GLN A 133 -11.99 16.49 -2.67
N LEU A 134 -11.75 15.97 -1.46
CA LEU A 134 -12.72 15.18 -0.71
C LEU A 134 -13.16 15.89 0.57
N THR A 135 -14.43 15.75 0.93
CA THR A 135 -14.97 16.16 2.24
C THR A 135 -15.19 14.96 3.15
N GLU A 136 -15.30 13.78 2.57
CA GLU A 136 -15.45 12.50 3.26
C GLU A 136 -14.75 11.38 2.50
N ASN A 137 -14.39 10.33 3.22
CA ASN A 137 -13.90 9.08 2.66
C ASN A 137 -14.83 7.93 3.08
N LEU A 138 -15.37 7.20 2.11
CA LEU A 138 -16.26 6.07 2.36
C LEU A 138 -15.44 4.78 2.43
N VAL A 139 -15.17 4.30 3.64
CA VAL A 139 -14.50 3.02 3.86
C VAL A 139 -15.50 1.89 4.07
N GLY A 140 -15.04 0.64 4.05
CA GLY A 140 -15.91 -0.50 4.31
C GLY A 140 -16.59 -0.41 5.69
N ALA A 141 -17.86 -0.85 5.78
CA ALA A 141 -18.68 -0.72 7.00
C ALA A 141 -18.05 -1.39 8.23
N HIS A 142 -17.26 -2.46 8.03
CA HIS A 142 -16.56 -3.17 9.11
C HIS A 142 -15.22 -2.54 9.49
N PHE A 143 -14.75 -1.47 8.82
CA PHE A 143 -13.51 -0.79 9.16
C PHE A 143 -13.42 -0.37 10.64
N PRO A 144 -14.44 0.23 11.28
CA PRO A 144 -14.36 0.67 12.68
C PRO A 144 -14.37 -0.47 13.71
N GLU A 145 -14.53 -1.71 13.29
CA GLU A 145 -14.51 -2.86 14.20
C GLU A 145 -13.10 -3.25 14.65
N TYR A 146 -12.07 -2.70 14.01
CA TYR A 146 -10.66 -2.99 14.28
C TYR A 146 -10.01 -1.83 15.01
N ASP A 147 -9.22 -2.17 16.04
CA ASP A 147 -8.53 -1.20 16.89
C ASP A 147 -7.23 -0.68 16.26
N GLY A 148 -6.58 -1.52 15.46
CA GLY A 148 -5.31 -1.21 14.81
C GLY A 148 -5.14 -1.89 13.47
N TYR A 149 -4.28 -1.32 12.62
CA TYR A 149 -4.05 -1.81 11.26
C TYR A 149 -2.57 -2.04 10.99
N LEU A 150 -2.22 -3.25 10.54
CA LEU A 150 -0.96 -3.55 9.90
C LEU A 150 -1.18 -3.59 8.38
N VAL A 151 -0.52 -2.70 7.66
CA VAL A 151 -0.70 -2.53 6.22
C VAL A 151 0.46 -3.19 5.49
N LEU A 152 0.19 -4.30 4.81
CA LEU A 152 1.16 -5.02 3.99
C LEU A 152 0.94 -4.66 2.52
N SER A 153 1.85 -3.93 1.95
CA SER A 153 1.77 -3.45 0.58
C SER A 153 2.76 -4.18 -0.32
N HIS A 154 2.31 -4.61 -1.47
CA HIS A 154 3.17 -4.95 -2.59
C HIS A 154 3.42 -3.67 -3.39
N PHE A 155 4.68 -3.20 -3.44
CA PHE A 155 5.02 -2.02 -4.25
C PHE A 155 5.21 -2.42 -5.72
N LYS A 156 4.58 -1.66 -6.64
CA LYS A 156 4.57 -1.95 -8.08
C LYS A 156 4.02 -0.78 -8.88
N GLY A 157 4.02 -0.90 -10.21
CA GLY A 157 3.31 0.01 -11.11
C GLY A 157 1.79 -0.09 -10.97
N HIS A 158 1.10 0.91 -11.51
CA HIS A 158 -0.36 0.92 -11.57
C HIS A 158 -0.86 1.71 -12.78
N ALA A 159 -1.86 1.17 -13.48
CA ALA A 159 -2.36 1.75 -14.73
C ALA A 159 -2.93 3.18 -14.59
N MET A 160 -3.59 3.49 -13.47
CA MET A 160 -4.20 4.81 -13.24
C MET A 160 -3.35 5.69 -12.31
N ALA A 161 -2.90 5.16 -11.17
CA ALA A 161 -2.13 5.94 -10.18
C ALA A 161 -0.63 6.02 -10.47
N GLY A 162 -0.13 5.32 -11.50
CA GLY A 162 1.29 5.22 -11.83
C GLY A 162 2.05 4.23 -10.96
N MET A 163 1.80 4.22 -9.65
CA MET A 163 2.33 3.26 -8.70
C MET A 163 1.28 2.83 -7.68
N GLY A 164 1.54 1.73 -6.99
CA GLY A 164 0.78 1.25 -5.84
C GLY A 164 1.73 0.96 -4.69
N GLY A 165 1.51 1.61 -3.56
CA GLY A 165 2.26 1.47 -2.31
C GLY A 165 1.35 1.59 -1.09
N ALA A 166 1.89 2.06 0.04
CA ALA A 166 1.18 2.18 1.31
C ALA A 166 -0.02 3.14 1.20
N ILE A 167 0.18 4.34 0.64
CA ILE A 167 -0.90 5.34 0.51
C ILE A 167 -2.07 4.78 -0.31
N LYS A 168 -1.78 4.13 -1.45
CA LYS A 168 -2.85 3.51 -2.26
C LYS A 168 -3.54 2.38 -1.51
N ASN A 169 -2.82 1.60 -0.73
CA ASN A 169 -3.37 0.46 0.01
C ASN A 169 -4.36 0.90 1.09
N ILE A 170 -4.09 2.02 1.79
CA ILE A 170 -4.99 2.57 2.81
C ILE A 170 -6.10 3.46 2.24
N SER A 171 -5.93 4.05 1.06
CA SER A 171 -6.96 4.85 0.40
C SER A 171 -7.89 3.99 -0.45
N ILE A 172 -7.48 3.64 -1.67
CA ILE A 172 -8.27 2.80 -2.57
C ILE A 172 -8.54 1.43 -1.93
N GLY A 173 -7.56 0.84 -1.24
CA GLY A 173 -7.67 -0.50 -0.66
C GLY A 173 -8.71 -0.61 0.46
N LEU A 174 -8.89 0.42 1.29
CA LEU A 174 -9.89 0.46 2.38
C LEU A 174 -11.19 1.15 1.97
N GLY A 175 -11.20 1.91 0.88
CA GLY A 175 -12.42 2.47 0.31
C GLY A 175 -13.41 1.34 -0.04
N SER A 176 -14.69 1.50 0.33
CA SER A 176 -15.76 0.67 -0.21
C SER A 176 -15.87 0.81 -1.72
N GLN A 177 -16.71 0.04 -2.39
CA GLN A 177 -16.92 0.23 -3.84
C GLN A 177 -17.33 1.67 -4.16
N GLU A 178 -18.23 2.25 -3.38
CA GLU A 178 -18.64 3.64 -3.51
C GLU A 178 -17.49 4.61 -3.20
N GLY A 179 -16.73 4.37 -2.12
CA GLY A 179 -15.56 5.16 -1.76
C GLY A 179 -14.46 5.14 -2.81
N LYS A 180 -14.23 3.99 -3.45
CA LYS A 180 -13.32 3.90 -4.59
C LYS A 180 -13.77 4.79 -5.76
N CYS A 181 -15.09 4.85 -6.03
CA CYS A 181 -15.62 5.74 -7.06
C CYS A 181 -15.38 7.21 -6.71
N LEU A 182 -15.65 7.62 -5.46
CA LEU A 182 -15.37 8.97 -4.98
C LEU A 182 -13.89 9.34 -5.13
N ILE A 183 -12.99 8.49 -4.67
CA ILE A 183 -11.54 8.76 -4.74
C ILE A 183 -11.09 8.89 -6.20
N HIS A 184 -11.46 7.96 -7.08
CA HIS A 184 -11.06 7.99 -8.48
C HIS A 184 -11.60 9.21 -9.27
N THR A 185 -12.69 9.78 -8.82
CA THR A 185 -13.33 10.92 -9.49
C THR A 185 -13.18 12.25 -8.75
N ALA A 186 -12.33 12.30 -7.72
CA ALA A 186 -12.14 13.48 -6.89
C ALA A 186 -13.49 14.02 -6.36
N GLY A 187 -14.25 13.16 -5.71
CA GLY A 187 -15.53 13.48 -5.08
C GLY A 187 -16.72 13.66 -6.02
N LYS A 188 -16.57 13.41 -7.34
CA LYS A 188 -17.62 13.73 -8.33
C LYS A 188 -18.64 12.62 -8.55
N SER A 189 -18.34 11.36 -8.24
CA SER A 189 -19.23 10.23 -8.50
C SER A 189 -19.14 9.14 -7.43
N HIS A 190 -20.30 8.62 -7.02
CA HIS A 190 -20.42 7.46 -6.13
C HIS A 190 -20.58 6.13 -6.90
N ASP A 191 -20.91 6.18 -8.19
CA ASP A 191 -21.37 5.03 -8.96
C ASP A 191 -20.34 4.57 -10.02
N SER A 192 -19.34 5.41 -10.34
CA SER A 192 -18.38 5.13 -11.41
C SER A 192 -16.97 5.60 -11.02
N PRO A 193 -15.95 4.73 -11.14
CA PRO A 193 -14.57 5.13 -10.87
C PRO A 193 -13.90 5.79 -12.08
N TRP A 194 -14.63 6.07 -13.17
CA TRP A 194 -14.06 6.54 -14.43
C TRP A 194 -14.30 8.02 -14.67
N GLY A 195 -13.37 8.65 -15.39
CA GLY A 195 -13.51 10.06 -15.83
C GLY A 195 -12.91 11.10 -14.89
N GLY A 196 -12.18 10.69 -13.84
CA GLY A 196 -11.40 11.59 -13.01
C GLY A 196 -10.17 12.16 -13.74
N GLU A 197 -9.77 13.37 -13.36
CA GLU A 197 -8.51 13.98 -13.78
C GLU A 197 -7.35 13.43 -12.96
N GLN A 198 -6.15 13.37 -13.53
CA GLN A 198 -5.03 12.65 -12.94
C GLN A 198 -4.60 13.20 -11.57
N ASP A 199 -4.27 14.49 -11.49
CA ASP A 199 -3.77 15.08 -10.25
C ASP A 199 -4.87 15.15 -9.15
N PRO A 200 -6.11 15.59 -9.42
CA PRO A 200 -7.19 15.49 -8.44
C PRO A 200 -7.46 14.07 -7.94
N PHE A 201 -7.30 13.05 -8.78
CA PHE A 201 -7.42 11.65 -8.35
C PHE A 201 -6.31 11.27 -7.36
N THR A 202 -5.05 11.59 -7.65
CA THR A 202 -3.93 11.25 -6.76
C THR A 202 -3.95 12.09 -5.48
N GLU A 203 -4.42 13.35 -5.54
CA GLU A 203 -4.70 14.17 -4.35
C GLU A 203 -5.77 13.50 -3.46
N SER A 204 -6.88 13.07 -4.06
CA SER A 204 -7.95 12.34 -3.35
C SER A 204 -7.45 11.05 -2.67
N MET A 205 -6.48 10.35 -3.29
CA MET A 205 -5.86 9.18 -2.66
C MET A 205 -5.12 9.57 -1.38
N ALA A 206 -4.32 10.64 -1.40
CA ALA A 206 -3.60 11.10 -0.22
C ALA A 206 -4.57 11.58 0.88
N GLU A 207 -5.62 12.30 0.51
CA GLU A 207 -6.67 12.80 1.43
C GLU A 207 -7.45 11.64 2.08
N ALA A 208 -7.86 10.64 1.29
CA ALA A 208 -8.48 9.43 1.81
C ALA A 208 -7.54 8.64 2.72
N GLY A 209 -6.26 8.51 2.34
CA GLY A 209 -5.23 7.90 3.20
C GLY A 209 -5.06 8.62 4.52
N LYS A 210 -5.05 9.97 4.49
CA LYS A 210 -4.96 10.78 5.72
C LYS A 210 -6.17 10.56 6.63
N SER A 211 -7.39 10.51 6.09
CA SER A 211 -8.59 10.27 6.91
C SER A 211 -8.54 8.92 7.64
N VAL A 212 -7.94 7.89 7.02
CA VAL A 212 -7.72 6.59 7.64
C VAL A 212 -6.72 6.70 8.79
N VAL A 213 -5.55 7.31 8.56
CA VAL A 213 -4.52 7.48 9.59
C VAL A 213 -5.06 8.31 10.76
N ASP A 214 -5.74 9.42 10.48
CA ASP A 214 -6.35 10.29 11.49
C ASP A 214 -7.38 9.54 12.34
N SER A 215 -8.17 8.65 11.74
CA SER A 215 -9.23 7.89 12.45
C SER A 215 -8.69 6.81 13.37
N LEU A 216 -7.46 6.35 13.15
CA LEU A 216 -6.80 5.30 13.94
C LEU A 216 -5.88 5.86 15.03
N ASP A 217 -5.80 7.18 15.15
CA ASP A 217 -4.98 7.87 16.17
C ASP A 217 -3.51 7.34 16.22
N GLY A 218 -2.95 7.06 15.05
CA GLY A 218 -1.60 6.54 14.88
C GLY A 218 -1.42 5.03 15.12
N ASN A 219 -2.49 4.28 15.42
CA ASN A 219 -2.42 2.83 15.59
C ASN A 219 -2.46 2.09 14.25
N ILE A 220 -1.51 2.44 13.39
CA ILE A 220 -1.34 1.89 12.05
C ILE A 220 0.15 1.84 11.70
N LEU A 221 0.60 0.72 11.14
CA LEU A 221 1.98 0.50 10.72
C LEU A 221 2.03 -0.05 9.30
N PHE A 222 3.12 0.23 8.59
CA PHE A 222 3.23 -0.04 7.17
C PHE A 222 4.48 -0.86 6.85
N ILE A 223 4.30 -1.89 6.02
CA ILE A 223 5.38 -2.66 5.41
C ILE A 223 5.13 -2.74 3.91
N SER A 224 6.12 -2.40 3.11
CA SER A 224 6.11 -2.54 1.65
C SER A 224 7.11 -3.59 1.20
N VAL A 225 6.64 -4.57 0.44
CA VAL A 225 7.48 -5.58 -0.18
C VAL A 225 7.73 -5.18 -1.63
N MET A 226 8.99 -5.02 -1.99
CA MET A 226 9.45 -4.63 -3.33
C MET A 226 10.00 -5.85 -4.07
N ASN A 227 9.09 -6.76 -4.41
CA ASN A 227 9.36 -7.94 -5.25
C ASN A 227 8.42 -7.94 -6.45
N HIS A 228 8.76 -8.69 -7.49
CA HIS A 228 7.94 -8.79 -8.71
C HIS A 228 7.49 -7.40 -9.21
N LEU A 229 8.42 -6.47 -9.34
CA LEU A 229 8.20 -5.04 -9.60
C LEU A 229 7.69 -4.78 -11.03
N SER A 230 6.48 -5.27 -11.31
CA SER A 230 5.80 -5.11 -12.59
C SER A 230 5.26 -3.67 -12.77
N VAL A 231 5.08 -3.27 -14.03
CA VAL A 231 4.34 -2.05 -14.40
C VAL A 231 2.84 -2.15 -14.09
N ASP A 232 2.35 -3.37 -13.88
CA ASP A 232 0.95 -3.66 -13.58
C ASP A 232 0.76 -3.99 -12.11
N CYS A 233 -0.42 -3.67 -11.59
CA CYS A 233 -0.77 -3.97 -10.21
C CYS A 233 -1.43 -5.35 -10.06
N ASP A 234 -1.60 -5.78 -8.81
CA ASP A 234 -2.30 -7.03 -8.44
C ASP A 234 -3.78 -7.03 -8.83
N CYS A 235 -4.30 -5.92 -9.36
CA CYS A 235 -5.63 -5.84 -9.97
C CYS A 235 -5.67 -6.34 -11.42
N ASN A 236 -4.51 -6.70 -11.99
CA ASN A 236 -4.38 -7.32 -13.31
C ASN A 236 -4.07 -8.81 -13.12
N GLY A 237 -4.98 -9.67 -13.55
CA GLY A 237 -4.80 -11.13 -13.47
C GLY A 237 -3.76 -11.72 -14.47
N ASN A 238 -3.15 -10.87 -15.30
CA ASN A 238 -2.07 -11.26 -16.22
C ASN A 238 -1.08 -10.08 -16.35
N PRO A 239 -0.34 -9.75 -15.28
CA PRO A 239 0.58 -8.62 -15.28
C PRO A 239 1.78 -8.85 -16.20
N ALA A 240 2.35 -7.75 -16.70
CA ALA A 240 3.62 -7.80 -17.40
C ALA A 240 4.72 -8.37 -16.50
N GLN A 241 5.67 -9.10 -17.08
CA GLN A 241 6.83 -9.55 -16.34
C GLN A 241 7.67 -8.34 -15.90
N PRO A 242 8.22 -8.36 -14.66
CA PRO A 242 9.17 -7.34 -14.22
C PRO A 242 10.40 -7.31 -15.11
N ASP A 243 10.94 -6.11 -15.34
CA ASP A 243 12.21 -5.89 -16.04
C ASP A 243 13.33 -5.44 -15.06
N MET A 244 13.06 -5.43 -13.78
CA MET A 244 14.04 -5.16 -12.72
C MET A 244 14.01 -6.24 -11.64
N HIS A 245 15.11 -6.35 -10.88
CA HIS A 245 15.22 -7.28 -9.75
C HIS A 245 14.40 -6.82 -8.54
N ASP A 246 14.10 -7.77 -7.67
CA ASP A 246 13.53 -7.50 -6.36
C ASP A 246 14.48 -6.64 -5.53
N ILE A 247 13.95 -5.71 -4.76
CA ILE A 247 14.74 -4.77 -3.95
C ILE A 247 14.83 -5.23 -2.49
N GLY A 248 13.71 -5.67 -1.91
CA GLY A 248 13.66 -6.06 -0.51
C GLY A 248 12.36 -5.66 0.18
N ILE A 249 12.42 -5.49 1.49
CA ILE A 249 11.29 -5.11 2.34
C ILE A 249 11.61 -3.80 3.04
N LEU A 250 10.64 -2.88 3.07
CA LEU A 250 10.72 -1.63 3.79
C LEU A 250 9.59 -1.53 4.80
N ALA A 251 9.84 -0.84 5.93
CA ALA A 251 8.82 -0.58 6.94
C ALA A 251 8.93 0.82 7.54
N SER A 252 7.80 1.44 7.85
CA SER A 252 7.73 2.74 8.51
C SER A 252 6.38 2.91 9.23
N ALA A 253 6.33 3.82 10.20
CA ALA A 253 5.08 4.35 10.73
C ALA A 253 4.51 5.49 9.87
N ASP A 254 5.30 6.01 8.92
CA ASP A 254 4.95 7.11 8.02
C ASP A 254 4.77 6.58 6.60
N PRO A 255 3.53 6.56 6.05
CA PRO A 255 3.27 6.02 4.72
C PRO A 255 3.85 6.88 3.59
N VAL A 256 4.01 8.19 3.82
CA VAL A 256 4.63 9.10 2.84
C VAL A 256 6.12 8.83 2.72
N ALA A 257 6.81 8.72 3.86
CA ALA A 257 8.23 8.35 3.93
C ALA A 257 8.48 6.98 3.29
N LEU A 258 7.61 6.02 3.57
CA LEU A 258 7.73 4.66 3.04
C LEU A 258 7.59 4.62 1.52
N ASP A 259 6.54 5.25 0.98
CA ASP A 259 6.32 5.27 -0.47
C ASP A 259 7.41 6.10 -1.18
N GLN A 260 7.87 7.21 -0.57
CA GLN A 260 9.00 7.99 -1.10
C GLN A 260 10.28 7.15 -1.15
N ALA A 261 10.59 6.40 -0.10
CA ALA A 261 11.79 5.54 -0.08
C ALA A 261 11.72 4.44 -1.15
N CYS A 262 10.54 3.86 -1.38
CA CYS A 262 10.33 2.90 -2.47
C CYS A 262 10.59 3.54 -3.84
N VAL A 263 10.08 4.75 -4.08
CA VAL A 263 10.31 5.52 -5.32
C VAL A 263 11.79 5.82 -5.50
N ASP A 264 12.46 6.36 -4.48
CA ASP A 264 13.88 6.69 -4.54
C ASP A 264 14.75 5.45 -4.88
N LEU A 265 14.42 4.27 -4.32
CA LEU A 265 15.11 3.03 -4.63
C LEU A 265 14.92 2.59 -6.07
N VAL A 266 13.72 2.75 -6.65
CA VAL A 266 13.48 2.46 -8.07
C VAL A 266 14.31 3.39 -8.95
N TYR A 267 14.33 4.70 -8.66
CA TYR A 267 15.12 5.67 -9.46
C TYR A 267 16.63 5.52 -9.29
N ALA A 268 17.08 5.07 -8.13
CA ALA A 268 18.51 4.83 -7.85
C ALA A 268 19.02 3.48 -8.38
N SER A 269 18.13 2.57 -8.77
CA SER A 269 18.50 1.28 -9.33
C SER A 269 19.20 1.46 -10.69
N GLN A 270 20.17 0.58 -10.94
CA GLN A 270 20.88 0.49 -12.23
C GLN A 270 20.31 -0.60 -13.15
N ASP A 271 19.28 -1.29 -12.70
CA ASP A 271 18.53 -2.25 -13.50
C ASP A 271 17.80 -1.56 -14.67
N ASP A 272 17.26 -2.36 -15.57
CA ASP A 272 16.31 -1.87 -16.57
C ASP A 272 14.98 -1.51 -15.90
N THR A 273 14.90 -0.31 -15.34
CA THR A 273 13.71 0.23 -14.66
C THR A 273 12.82 1.06 -15.58
N ALA A 274 13.16 1.13 -16.87
CA ALA A 274 12.54 2.06 -17.81
C ALA A 274 11.03 1.91 -17.88
N SER A 275 10.50 0.69 -17.85
CA SER A 275 9.06 0.46 -17.96
C SER A 275 8.30 0.95 -16.72
N LEU A 276 8.82 0.68 -15.52
CA LEU A 276 8.20 1.11 -14.26
C LEU A 276 8.31 2.65 -14.09
N ILE A 277 9.49 3.23 -14.33
CA ILE A 277 9.68 4.68 -14.29
C ILE A 277 8.75 5.38 -15.29
N GLN A 278 8.70 4.91 -16.54
CA GLN A 278 7.80 5.46 -17.55
C GLN A 278 6.32 5.40 -17.11
N ARG A 279 5.90 4.30 -16.47
CA ARG A 279 4.55 4.16 -15.92
C ARG A 279 4.32 5.22 -14.84
N MET A 280 5.23 5.37 -13.89
CA MET A 280 5.13 6.33 -12.80
C MET A 280 5.08 7.77 -13.33
N GLU A 281 5.98 8.15 -14.22
CA GLU A 281 6.04 9.49 -14.82
C GLU A 281 4.82 9.80 -15.68
N SER A 282 4.38 8.86 -16.54
CA SER A 282 3.21 9.05 -17.41
C SER A 282 1.90 9.29 -16.66
N ARG A 283 1.87 9.00 -15.38
CA ARG A 283 0.72 9.15 -14.47
C ARG A 283 0.96 10.15 -13.36
N ASN A 284 2.06 10.91 -13.40
CA ASN A 284 2.44 11.83 -12.33
C ASN A 284 2.36 11.17 -10.93
N ALA A 285 2.86 9.93 -10.82
CA ALA A 285 2.67 9.09 -9.63
C ALA A 285 3.20 9.72 -8.35
N ILE A 286 4.30 10.49 -8.45
CA ILE A 286 4.91 11.16 -7.29
C ILE A 286 3.98 12.18 -6.63
N HIS A 287 3.01 12.71 -7.37
CA HIS A 287 2.08 13.73 -6.88
C HIS A 287 1.26 13.27 -5.66
N VAL A 288 0.95 11.97 -5.55
CA VAL A 288 0.27 11.44 -4.35
C VAL A 288 1.12 11.61 -3.10
N VAL A 289 2.43 11.41 -3.21
CA VAL A 289 3.39 11.54 -2.10
C VAL A 289 3.61 13.01 -1.75
N GLU A 290 3.76 13.87 -2.77
CA GLU A 290 3.88 15.33 -2.61
C GLU A 290 2.65 15.95 -1.95
N HIS A 291 1.46 15.57 -2.39
CA HIS A 291 0.21 16.02 -1.78
C HIS A 291 0.07 15.46 -0.36
N GLY A 292 0.44 14.20 -0.12
CA GLY A 292 0.46 13.59 1.20
C GLY A 292 1.30 14.38 2.20
N GLU A 293 2.51 14.82 1.81
CA GLU A 293 3.33 15.70 2.65
C GLU A 293 2.66 17.07 2.85
N ARG A 294 2.14 17.68 1.79
CA ARG A 294 1.49 19.00 1.83
C ARG A 294 0.32 19.06 2.82
N ILE A 295 -0.48 17.99 2.90
CA ILE A 295 -1.63 17.93 3.80
C ILE A 295 -1.29 17.38 5.19
N GLY A 296 -0.02 17.01 5.45
CA GLY A 296 0.43 16.50 6.74
C GLY A 296 0.06 15.03 7.01
N LEU A 297 -0.04 14.19 5.99
CA LEU A 297 -0.13 12.73 6.13
C LEU A 297 1.20 12.13 6.61
N GLY A 298 2.33 12.71 6.20
CA GLY A 298 3.67 12.28 6.57
C GLY A 298 4.74 13.18 5.97
N SER A 299 5.97 12.72 5.89
CA SER A 299 7.11 13.47 5.35
C SER A 299 7.82 12.70 4.23
N ARG A 300 8.17 13.39 3.16
CA ARG A 300 9.01 12.82 2.08
C ARG A 300 10.46 12.65 2.52
N SER A 301 10.93 13.46 3.45
CA SER A 301 12.27 13.32 4.03
C SER A 301 12.29 12.20 5.06
N TYR A 302 13.18 11.24 4.90
CA TYR A 302 13.29 10.07 5.77
C TYR A 302 14.74 9.71 6.10
N ARG A 303 14.95 9.07 7.26
CA ARG A 303 16.19 8.38 7.59
C ARG A 303 16.05 6.91 7.26
N LEU A 304 16.94 6.37 6.43
CA LEU A 304 16.93 4.95 6.10
C LEU A 304 17.87 4.16 7.00
N GLU A 305 17.32 3.18 7.72
CA GLU A 305 18.04 2.24 8.58
C GLU A 305 18.12 0.88 7.88
N ASN A 306 19.33 0.52 7.46
CA ASN A 306 19.60 -0.77 6.81
C ASN A 306 19.85 -1.87 7.86
N LEU A 307 18.99 -2.87 7.92
CA LEU A 307 19.07 -3.98 8.88
C LEU A 307 20.09 -5.06 8.48
N ASP A 308 20.61 -5.04 7.26
CA ASP A 308 21.62 -5.98 6.76
C ASP A 308 23.06 -5.50 7.02
N ALA A 309 23.27 -4.35 7.67
CA ALA A 309 24.57 -3.71 7.86
C ALA A 309 25.33 -4.21 9.10
#